data_337eba9ed7568fb5e25462b49b4e78ef
#
_entry.id   337eba9ed7568fb5e25462b49b4e78ef
#
_cell.length_a   1.000
_cell.length_b   1.000
_cell.length_c   1.000
_cell.angle_alpha   90.00
_cell.angle_beta   90.00
_cell.angle_gamma   90.00
#
_symmetry.space_group_name_H-M   'P 1'
#
loop_
_entity.id
_entity.type
_entity.pdbx_description
1 polymer ?
#
loop_
_entity_poly.entity_id
_entity_poly.type
_entity_poly.pdbx_seq_one_letter_code
_entity_poly.pdbx_strand_id
1 'polypeptide(L)'
;VLWLAVALVLFLACGTLMHVLSNQALFPTHWLEWYAPEGQVDTSGRGLHYVLIPRLLFFFALSLPVTAAWIYGMRRWVLSKSHQSMQDGLYSDFLEKVAFGMGRTGGILVVLLGIVWMACLPSEQSWFLLSAWPYVGLIGALFFVAMPFIQKRRRLCTTCNYMAFVMTIVMTVVP
;
A
#
# COMPACT_ATOMS: atom_id res chain seq x y z
N VAL A 1 -0.03 -13.40 -20.71
CA VAL A 1 0.60 -12.11 -20.36
C VAL A 1 -0.37 -10.95 -20.58
N LEU A 2 -1.02 -10.84 -21.76
CA LEU A 2 -1.93 -9.73 -22.07
C LEU A 2 -3.07 -9.57 -21.04
N TRP A 3 -3.76 -10.65 -20.70
CA TRP A 3 -4.86 -10.60 -19.73
C TRP A 3 -4.43 -10.15 -18.33
N LEU A 4 -3.22 -10.51 -17.90
CA LEU A 4 -2.66 -10.02 -16.63
C LEU A 4 -2.36 -8.52 -16.69
N ALA A 5 -1.87 -8.02 -17.82
CA ALA A 5 -1.65 -6.58 -17.99
C ALA A 5 -2.97 -5.81 -17.98
N VAL A 6 -4.00 -6.30 -18.68
CA VAL A 6 -5.35 -5.69 -18.66
C VAL A 6 -5.92 -5.71 -17.24
N ALA A 7 -5.84 -6.83 -16.53
CA ALA A 7 -6.32 -6.94 -15.16
C ALA A 7 -5.58 -5.95 -14.23
N LEU A 8 -4.27 -5.79 -14.39
CA LEU A 8 -3.48 -4.84 -13.62
C LEU A 8 -3.93 -3.39 -13.88
N VAL A 9 -4.12 -3.02 -15.15
CA VAL A 9 -4.58 -1.67 -15.51
C VAL A 9 -5.97 -1.39 -14.93
N LEU A 10 -6.91 -2.34 -15.03
CA LEU A 10 -8.24 -2.20 -14.42
C LEU A 10 -8.17 -2.09 -12.90
N PHE A 11 -7.30 -2.88 -12.26
CA PHE A 11 -7.11 -2.83 -10.81
C PHE A 11 -6.54 -1.47 -10.35
N LEU A 12 -5.55 -0.93 -11.09
CA LEU A 12 -4.99 0.40 -10.81
C LEU A 12 -6.02 1.51 -11.03
N ALA A 13 -6.86 1.40 -12.08
CA ALA A 13 -7.94 2.35 -12.32
C ALA A 13 -8.97 2.32 -11.19
N CYS A 14 -9.42 1.14 -10.76
CA CYS A 14 -10.31 0.99 -9.61
C CYS A 14 -9.69 1.56 -8.33
N GLY A 15 -8.43 1.28 -8.06
CA GLY A 15 -7.71 1.82 -6.90
C GLY A 15 -7.65 3.35 -6.94
N THR A 16 -7.41 3.94 -8.12
CA THR A 16 -7.41 5.40 -8.31
C THR A 16 -8.78 6.00 -8.04
N LEU A 17 -9.86 5.40 -8.58
CA LEU A 17 -11.23 5.86 -8.34
C LEU A 17 -11.60 5.79 -6.85
N MET A 18 -11.28 4.68 -6.18
CA MET A 18 -11.53 4.54 -4.74
C MET A 18 -10.75 5.56 -3.92
N HIS A 19 -9.52 5.87 -4.32
CA HIS A 19 -8.71 6.90 -3.70
C HIS A 19 -9.36 8.30 -3.84
N VAL A 20 -9.82 8.66 -5.04
CA VAL A 20 -10.51 9.93 -5.30
C VAL A 20 -11.77 10.03 -4.44
N LEU A 21 -12.61 9.00 -4.44
CA LEU A 21 -13.84 8.97 -3.66
C LEU A 21 -13.57 9.09 -2.16
N SER A 22 -12.56 8.40 -1.65
CA SER A 22 -12.18 8.49 -0.23
C SER A 22 -11.67 9.88 0.16
N ASN A 23 -10.93 10.55 -0.74
CA ASN A 23 -10.50 11.93 -0.49
C ASN A 23 -11.67 12.91 -0.52
N GLN A 24 -12.56 12.78 -1.49
CA GLN A 24 -13.74 13.65 -1.60
C GLN A 24 -14.67 13.54 -0.38
N ALA A 25 -14.77 12.33 0.21
CA ALA A 25 -15.57 12.12 1.41
C ALA A 25 -15.09 12.95 2.62
N LEU A 26 -13.81 13.37 2.62
CA LEU A 26 -13.24 14.21 3.68
C LEU A 26 -13.62 15.70 3.57
N PHE A 27 -14.18 16.14 2.43
CA PHE A 27 -14.50 17.53 2.14
C PHE A 27 -15.95 17.73 1.69
N PRO A 28 -16.92 17.41 2.52
CA PRO A 28 -18.35 17.51 2.13
C PRO A 28 -18.78 18.94 1.78
N THR A 29 -18.11 19.95 2.31
CA THR A 29 -18.39 21.37 2.02
C THR A 29 -18.09 21.75 0.57
N HIS A 30 -17.18 21.06 -0.10
CA HIS A 30 -16.81 21.33 -1.49
C HIS A 30 -17.64 20.52 -2.51
N TRP A 31 -18.53 19.62 -2.06
CA TRP A 31 -19.29 18.77 -2.99
C TRP A 31 -20.20 19.57 -3.93
N LEU A 32 -20.83 20.63 -3.45
CA LEU A 32 -21.66 21.48 -4.29
C LEU A 32 -20.83 22.19 -5.37
N GLU A 33 -19.64 22.65 -5.03
CA GLU A 33 -18.72 23.28 -5.97
C GLU A 33 -18.23 22.27 -7.03
N TRP A 34 -17.98 21.04 -6.64
CA TRP A 34 -17.47 20.00 -7.55
C TRP A 34 -18.55 19.37 -8.42
N TYR A 35 -19.74 19.11 -7.87
CA TYR A 35 -20.78 18.34 -8.53
C TYR A 35 -22.00 19.15 -8.96
N ALA A 36 -22.12 20.36 -8.52
CA ALA A 36 -23.19 21.26 -8.89
C ALA A 36 -22.68 22.70 -9.14
N PRO A 37 -21.65 22.88 -10.00
CA PRO A 37 -21.17 24.19 -10.34
C PRO A 37 -22.33 25.03 -10.90
N GLU A 38 -22.47 26.27 -10.43
CA GLU A 38 -23.55 27.18 -10.83
C GLU A 38 -24.99 26.68 -10.54
N GLY A 39 -25.12 25.72 -9.61
CA GLY A 39 -26.42 25.14 -9.21
C GLY A 39 -26.96 24.07 -10.16
N GLN A 40 -26.19 23.67 -11.20
CA GLN A 40 -26.55 22.57 -12.09
C GLN A 40 -25.74 21.33 -11.74
N VAL A 41 -26.43 20.20 -11.56
CA VAL A 41 -25.76 18.94 -11.22
C VAL A 41 -24.99 18.40 -12.43
N ASP A 42 -23.66 18.23 -12.30
CA ASP A 42 -22.84 17.57 -13.30
C ASP A 42 -23.00 16.04 -13.20
N THR A 43 -23.77 15.48 -14.11
CA THR A 43 -23.99 14.03 -14.21
C THR A 43 -23.00 13.33 -15.17
N SER A 44 -22.05 14.06 -15.74
CA SER A 44 -21.13 13.51 -16.75
C SER A 44 -20.19 12.45 -16.20
N GLY A 45 -19.88 12.51 -14.92
CA GLY A 45 -18.91 11.62 -14.26
C GLY A 45 -17.48 11.78 -14.79
N ARG A 46 -17.18 12.86 -15.56
CA ARG A 46 -15.88 13.08 -16.19
C ARG A 46 -14.87 13.79 -15.30
N GLY A 47 -15.33 14.44 -14.23
CA GLY A 47 -14.47 15.18 -13.31
C GLY A 47 -13.87 14.26 -12.24
N LEU A 48 -12.55 14.13 -12.22
CA LEU A 48 -11.83 13.59 -11.06
C LEU A 48 -11.43 14.76 -10.16
N HIS A 49 -12.30 15.07 -9.18
CA HIS A 49 -12.04 16.15 -8.25
C HIS A 49 -11.13 15.67 -7.12
N TYR A 50 -10.20 16.50 -6.72
CA TYR A 50 -9.35 16.32 -5.54
C TYR A 50 -8.50 15.04 -5.54
N VAL A 51 -7.56 14.94 -6.47
CA VAL A 51 -6.57 13.85 -6.52
C VAL A 51 -5.35 14.24 -5.69
N LEU A 52 -5.12 13.58 -4.57
CA LEU A 52 -3.90 13.74 -3.77
C LEU A 52 -2.84 12.74 -4.22
N ILE A 53 -2.04 13.12 -5.21
CA ILE A 53 -1.05 12.24 -5.84
C ILE A 53 -0.08 11.59 -4.83
N PRO A 54 0.50 12.29 -3.84
CA PRO A 54 1.39 11.65 -2.87
C PRO A 54 0.72 10.52 -2.08
N ARG A 55 -0.55 10.69 -1.68
CA ARG A 55 -1.34 9.66 -1.01
C ARG A 55 -1.60 8.47 -1.93
N LEU A 56 -1.96 8.71 -3.19
CA LEU A 56 -2.18 7.65 -4.18
C LEU A 56 -0.90 6.82 -4.40
N LEU A 57 0.24 7.48 -4.60
CA LEU A 57 1.53 6.82 -4.77
C LEU A 57 1.97 6.05 -3.51
N PHE A 58 1.67 6.57 -2.32
CA PHE A 58 1.90 5.87 -1.06
C PHE A 58 1.16 4.53 -1.01
N PHE A 59 -0.13 4.49 -1.37
CA PHE A 59 -0.89 3.23 -1.40
C PHE A 59 -0.39 2.26 -2.46
N PHE A 60 0.03 2.74 -3.64
CA PHE A 60 0.65 1.88 -4.63
C PHE A 60 2.00 1.33 -4.16
N ALA A 61 2.82 2.15 -3.53
CA ALA A 61 4.09 1.69 -2.95
C ALA A 61 3.88 0.66 -1.84
N LEU A 62 2.82 0.80 -1.03
CA LEU A 62 2.47 -0.12 0.05
C LEU A 62 2.19 -1.55 -0.47
N SER A 63 1.73 -1.69 -1.73
CA SER A 63 1.51 -3.00 -2.34
C SER A 63 2.79 -3.84 -2.44
N LEU A 64 3.96 -3.23 -2.59
CA LEU A 64 5.24 -3.93 -2.73
C LEU A 64 5.65 -4.70 -1.45
N PRO A 65 5.75 -4.06 -0.26
CA PRO A 65 6.11 -4.80 0.94
C PRO A 65 5.01 -5.77 1.39
N VAL A 66 3.73 -5.50 1.08
CA VAL A 66 2.62 -6.43 1.32
C VAL A 66 2.78 -7.68 0.44
N THR A 67 3.09 -7.51 -0.85
CA THR A 67 3.37 -8.62 -1.75
C THR A 67 4.60 -9.41 -1.29
N ALA A 68 5.65 -8.74 -0.82
CA ALA A 68 6.82 -9.40 -0.25
C ALA A 68 6.45 -10.26 0.98
N ALA A 69 5.62 -9.73 1.89
CA ALA A 69 5.12 -10.49 3.05
C ALA A 69 4.31 -11.71 2.60
N TRP A 70 3.48 -11.56 1.58
CA TRP A 70 2.73 -12.67 1.00
C TRP A 70 3.64 -13.74 0.41
N ILE A 71 4.66 -13.36 -0.37
CA ILE A 71 5.65 -14.30 -0.95
C ILE A 71 6.38 -15.05 0.17
N TYR A 72 6.80 -14.38 1.24
CA TYR A 72 7.41 -15.05 2.41
C TYR A 72 6.44 -16.04 3.08
N GLY A 73 5.16 -15.70 3.20
CA GLY A 73 4.13 -16.58 3.73
C GLY A 73 3.93 -17.82 2.85
N MET A 74 3.80 -17.62 1.54
CA MET A 74 3.66 -18.70 0.54
C MET A 74 4.90 -19.62 0.54
N ARG A 75 6.09 -19.05 0.54
CA ARG A 75 7.34 -19.81 0.62
C ARG A 75 7.36 -20.72 1.84
N ARG A 76 6.97 -20.20 3.01
CA ARG A 76 6.88 -20.99 4.22
C ARG A 76 5.90 -22.15 4.07
N TRP A 77 4.72 -21.91 3.51
CA TRP A 77 3.69 -22.92 3.31
C TRP A 77 4.14 -24.01 2.33
N VAL A 78 4.76 -23.63 1.22
CA VAL A 78 5.31 -24.55 0.22
C VAL A 78 6.41 -25.42 0.84
N LEU A 79 7.39 -24.82 1.53
CA LEU A 79 8.48 -25.56 2.18
C LEU A 79 8.00 -26.47 3.31
N SER A 80 6.88 -26.18 3.96
CA SER A 80 6.33 -27.03 5.02
C SER A 80 5.67 -28.29 4.50
N LYS A 81 5.25 -28.31 3.23
CA LYS A 81 4.49 -29.41 2.60
C LYS A 81 5.28 -30.22 1.58
N SER A 82 6.40 -29.70 1.08
CA SER A 82 7.15 -30.34 -0.01
C SER A 82 8.18 -31.31 0.53
N HIS A 83 8.21 -32.54 -0.02
CA HIS A 83 9.40 -33.35 -0.07
C HIS A 83 10.35 -32.63 -1.03
N GLN A 84 11.40 -31.99 -0.49
CA GLN A 84 12.27 -31.06 -1.19
C GLN A 84 12.91 -31.70 -2.44
N SER A 85 12.33 -31.44 -3.60
CA SER A 85 13.05 -31.66 -4.86
C SER A 85 14.09 -30.54 -5.05
N MET A 86 15.14 -30.83 -5.82
CA MET A 86 16.17 -29.82 -6.16
C MET A 86 15.54 -28.60 -6.86
N GLN A 87 14.49 -28.81 -7.62
CA GLN A 87 13.74 -27.76 -8.34
C GLN A 87 12.99 -26.83 -7.38
N ASP A 88 12.42 -27.37 -6.30
CA ASP A 88 11.73 -26.61 -5.26
C ASP A 88 12.69 -25.69 -4.50
N GLY A 89 13.95 -26.15 -4.31
CA GLY A 89 15.01 -25.35 -3.71
C GLY A 89 15.36 -24.12 -4.55
N LEU A 90 15.58 -24.28 -5.85
CA LEU A 90 15.91 -23.18 -6.76
C LEU A 90 14.76 -22.16 -6.86
N TYR A 91 13.51 -22.63 -6.92
CA TYR A 91 12.34 -21.76 -6.94
C TYR A 91 12.19 -20.98 -5.62
N SER A 92 12.41 -21.64 -4.50
CA SER A 92 12.38 -21.03 -3.18
C SER A 92 13.42 -19.91 -3.04
N ASP A 93 14.64 -20.10 -3.54
CA ASP A 93 15.70 -19.10 -3.51
C ASP A 93 15.40 -17.90 -4.43
N PHE A 94 14.79 -18.16 -5.59
CA PHE A 94 14.30 -17.11 -6.46
C PHE A 94 13.24 -16.26 -5.76
N LEU A 95 12.23 -16.90 -5.14
CA LEU A 95 11.18 -16.20 -4.39
C LEU A 95 11.76 -15.36 -3.24
N GLU A 96 12.79 -15.86 -2.55
CA GLU A 96 13.45 -15.09 -1.48
C GLU A 96 14.10 -13.81 -2.01
N LYS A 97 14.82 -13.88 -3.13
CA LYS A 97 15.45 -12.72 -3.76
C LYS A 97 14.42 -11.69 -4.18
N VAL A 98 13.32 -12.13 -4.82
CA VAL A 98 12.23 -11.27 -5.25
C VAL A 98 11.57 -10.60 -4.04
N ALA A 99 11.17 -11.37 -3.03
CA ALA A 99 10.53 -10.84 -1.84
C ALA A 99 11.44 -9.87 -1.07
N PHE A 100 12.75 -10.18 -0.97
CA PHE A 100 13.70 -9.27 -0.33
C PHE A 100 13.82 -7.95 -1.11
N GLY A 101 13.95 -8.01 -2.43
CA GLY A 101 14.01 -6.83 -3.29
C GLY A 101 12.76 -5.97 -3.17
N MET A 102 11.57 -6.57 -3.34
CA MET A 102 10.28 -5.87 -3.25
C MET A 102 10.06 -5.28 -1.86
N GLY A 103 10.33 -6.04 -0.81
CA GLY A 103 10.15 -5.60 0.58
C GLY A 103 11.06 -4.43 0.94
N ARG A 104 12.35 -4.51 0.56
CA ARG A 104 13.32 -3.44 0.80
C ARG A 104 12.97 -2.16 0.04
N THR A 105 12.77 -2.28 -1.28
CA THR A 105 12.46 -1.12 -2.13
C THR A 105 11.11 -0.53 -1.76
N GLY A 106 10.09 -1.37 -1.60
CA GLY A 106 8.75 -0.95 -1.20
C GLY A 106 8.73 -0.29 0.18
N GLY A 107 9.45 -0.85 1.17
CA GLY A 107 9.55 -0.25 2.50
C GLY A 107 10.15 1.16 2.47
N ILE A 108 11.24 1.36 1.71
CA ILE A 108 11.86 2.69 1.55
C ILE A 108 10.88 3.66 0.86
N LEU A 109 10.21 3.22 -0.22
CA LEU A 109 9.23 4.06 -0.93
C LEU A 109 8.06 4.45 -0.03
N VAL A 110 7.54 3.54 0.80
CA VAL A 110 6.46 3.82 1.75
C VAL A 110 6.86 4.90 2.74
N VAL A 111 8.09 4.85 3.29
CA VAL A 111 8.58 5.89 4.20
C VAL A 111 8.68 7.24 3.48
N LEU A 112 9.34 7.28 2.32
CA LEU A 112 9.54 8.52 1.56
C LEU A 112 8.21 9.15 1.12
N LEU A 113 7.31 8.34 0.54
CA LEU A 113 6.01 8.83 0.07
C LEU A 113 5.09 9.18 1.24
N GLY A 114 5.20 8.50 2.37
CA GLY A 114 4.48 8.86 3.60
C GLY A 114 4.91 10.24 4.12
N ILE A 115 6.20 10.54 4.12
CA ILE A 115 6.72 11.88 4.50
C ILE A 115 6.21 12.94 3.52
N VAL A 116 6.31 12.68 2.21
CA VAL A 116 5.82 13.63 1.18
C VAL A 116 4.32 13.84 1.31
N TRP A 117 3.55 12.77 1.55
CA TRP A 117 2.11 12.88 1.77
C TRP A 117 1.80 13.75 2.99
N MET A 118 2.45 13.51 4.13
CA MET A 118 2.27 14.34 5.34
C MET A 118 2.64 15.80 5.11
N ALA A 119 3.69 16.06 4.33
CA ALA A 119 4.10 17.43 3.98
C ALA A 119 3.12 18.14 3.02
N CYS A 120 2.34 17.38 2.24
CA CYS A 120 1.36 17.88 1.29
C CYS A 120 -0.08 17.85 1.85
N LEU A 121 -0.26 17.60 3.15
CA LEU A 121 -1.59 17.61 3.76
C LEU A 121 -2.22 19.01 3.68
N PRO A 122 -3.50 19.10 3.27
CA PRO A 122 -4.24 20.36 3.28
C PRO A 122 -4.38 20.93 4.69
N SER A 123 -4.52 22.25 4.77
CA SER A 123 -4.68 22.96 6.06
C SER A 123 -5.87 22.45 6.87
N GLU A 124 -6.96 22.05 6.21
CA GLU A 124 -8.17 21.50 6.80
C GLU A 124 -7.91 20.16 7.51
N GLN A 125 -6.85 19.44 7.13
CA GLN A 125 -6.43 18.18 7.71
C GLN A 125 -5.22 18.32 8.64
N SER A 126 -4.79 19.53 8.98
CA SER A 126 -3.64 19.76 9.87
C SER A 126 -3.79 19.11 11.25
N TRP A 127 -5.03 18.94 11.74
CA TRP A 127 -5.35 18.21 12.98
C TRP A 127 -4.81 16.76 12.97
N PHE A 128 -4.69 16.15 11.79
CA PHE A 128 -4.15 14.81 11.66
C PHE A 128 -2.71 14.72 12.16
N LEU A 129 -1.88 15.74 11.91
CA LEU A 129 -0.49 15.78 12.36
C LEU A 129 -0.35 15.87 13.89
N LEU A 130 -1.40 16.35 14.58
CA LEU A 130 -1.45 16.41 16.04
C LEU A 130 -2.04 15.15 16.68
N SER A 131 -2.58 14.25 15.86
CA SER A 131 -3.14 12.97 16.32
C SER A 131 -2.05 11.90 16.49
N ALA A 132 -2.41 10.74 17.06
CA ALA A 132 -1.51 9.59 17.16
C ALA A 132 -1.25 8.87 15.80
N TRP A 133 -2.08 9.10 14.79
CA TRP A 133 -2.07 8.35 13.54
C TRP A 133 -0.79 8.48 12.71
N PRO A 134 -0.17 9.67 12.53
CA PRO A 134 1.12 9.79 11.81
C PRO A 134 2.21 8.94 12.46
N TYR A 135 2.23 8.87 13.78
CA TYR A 135 3.22 8.06 14.51
C TYR A 135 3.00 6.57 14.32
N VAL A 136 1.73 6.13 14.33
CA VAL A 136 1.37 4.73 14.01
C VAL A 136 1.77 4.39 12.57
N GLY A 137 1.49 5.29 11.63
CA GLY A 137 1.90 5.17 10.23
C GLY A 137 3.42 5.09 10.08
N LEU A 138 4.17 5.94 10.78
CA LEU A 138 5.63 5.92 10.77
C LEU A 138 6.19 4.61 11.32
N ILE A 139 5.66 4.11 12.43
CA ILE A 139 6.05 2.81 13.02
C ILE A 139 5.78 1.69 12.01
N GLY A 140 4.60 1.69 11.37
CA GLY A 140 4.27 0.72 10.32
C GLY A 140 5.21 0.78 9.11
N ALA A 141 5.55 1.98 8.64
CA ALA A 141 6.49 2.18 7.54
C ALA A 141 7.90 1.67 7.90
N LEU A 142 8.40 1.99 9.09
CA LEU A 142 9.69 1.50 9.59
C LEU A 142 9.70 -0.03 9.75
N PHE A 143 8.57 -0.61 10.18
CA PHE A 143 8.41 -2.06 10.21
C PHE A 143 8.57 -2.67 8.82
N PHE A 144 7.96 -2.10 7.78
CA PHE A 144 8.12 -2.59 6.41
C PHE A 144 9.54 -2.46 5.88
N VAL A 145 10.31 -1.46 6.30
CA VAL A 145 11.74 -1.38 5.98
C VAL A 145 12.53 -2.49 6.67
N ALA A 146 12.24 -2.78 7.94
CA ALA A 146 12.96 -3.76 8.73
C ALA A 146 12.58 -5.22 8.38
N MET A 147 11.34 -5.46 7.97
CA MET A 147 10.77 -6.79 7.73
C MET A 147 11.62 -7.70 6.84
N PRO A 148 12.08 -7.28 5.64
CA PRO A 148 12.85 -8.15 4.76
C PRO A 148 14.18 -8.59 5.39
N PHE A 149 14.81 -7.73 6.19
CA PHE A 149 16.06 -8.07 6.90
C PHE A 149 15.82 -9.09 8.03
N ILE A 150 14.72 -8.94 8.75
CA ILE A 150 14.32 -9.89 9.81
C ILE A 150 13.95 -11.24 9.18
N GLN A 151 13.22 -11.25 8.09
CA GLN A 151 12.84 -12.47 7.36
C GLN A 151 14.07 -13.21 6.85
N LYS A 152 15.02 -12.50 6.25
CA LYS A 152 16.29 -13.08 5.77
C LYS A 152 17.10 -13.68 6.92
N ARG A 153 17.21 -12.98 8.05
CA ARG A 153 18.02 -13.41 9.21
C ARG A 153 17.38 -14.57 9.97
N ARG A 154 16.04 -14.54 10.15
CA ARG A 154 15.31 -15.53 10.96
C ARG A 154 14.64 -16.63 10.14
N ARG A 155 14.98 -16.78 8.88
CA ARG A 155 14.44 -17.81 7.97
C ARG A 155 12.93 -18.00 8.15
N LEU A 156 12.14 -17.10 7.58
CA LEU A 156 10.67 -17.16 7.54
C LEU A 156 9.97 -16.94 8.91
N CYS A 157 10.18 -15.77 9.47
CA CYS A 157 9.51 -15.35 10.69
C CYS A 157 7.98 -15.23 10.48
N THR A 158 7.21 -16.15 11.06
CA THR A 158 5.74 -16.16 10.92
C THR A 158 5.11 -14.92 11.56
N THR A 159 5.61 -14.51 12.73
CA THR A 159 5.14 -13.32 13.44
C THR A 159 5.30 -12.07 12.57
N CYS A 160 6.43 -11.95 11.82
CA CYS A 160 6.61 -10.81 10.92
C CYS A 160 5.56 -10.76 9.80
N ASN A 161 5.13 -11.92 9.26
CA ASN A 161 4.09 -11.96 8.25
C ASN A 161 2.73 -11.52 8.81
N TYR A 162 2.33 -12.02 9.97
CA TYR A 162 1.10 -11.57 10.62
C TYR A 162 1.14 -10.08 10.95
N MET A 163 2.25 -9.59 11.49
CA MET A 163 2.42 -8.16 11.76
C MET A 163 2.37 -7.32 10.47
N ALA A 164 2.91 -7.81 9.35
CA ALA A 164 2.82 -7.11 8.07
C ALA A 164 1.36 -6.93 7.62
N PHE A 165 0.52 -7.97 7.73
CA PHE A 165 -0.90 -7.87 7.41
C PHE A 165 -1.63 -6.91 8.35
N VAL A 166 -1.39 -7.01 9.66
CA VAL A 166 -2.00 -6.09 10.64
C VAL A 166 -1.60 -4.64 10.34
N MET A 167 -0.29 -4.38 10.11
CA MET A 167 0.18 -3.03 9.78
C MET A 167 -0.39 -2.52 8.47
N THR A 168 -0.59 -3.39 7.47
CA THR A 168 -1.28 -3.00 6.23
C THR A 168 -2.69 -2.51 6.50
N ILE A 169 -3.47 -3.27 7.26
CA ILE A 169 -4.83 -2.88 7.64
C ILE A 169 -4.81 -1.54 8.38
N VAL A 170 -3.94 -1.39 9.38
CA VAL A 170 -3.81 -0.14 10.12
C VAL A 170 -3.49 1.02 9.20
N MET A 171 -2.51 0.87 8.29
CA MET A 171 -2.11 1.96 7.38
C MET A 171 -3.15 2.27 6.30
N THR A 172 -4.06 1.35 5.98
CA THR A 172 -5.16 1.61 5.03
C THR A 172 -6.37 2.28 5.69
N VAL A 173 -6.54 2.10 7.01
CA VAL A 173 -7.64 2.70 7.78
C VAL A 173 -7.30 4.12 8.28
N VAL A 174 -6.01 4.47 8.29
CA VAL A 174 -5.57 5.84 8.64
C VAL A 174 -6.17 6.84 7.66
N PRO A 175 -6.93 7.82 8.13
CA PRO A 175 -7.65 8.79 7.31
C PRO A 175 -6.72 9.71 6.51
#